data_832f0ae5f1cf4a9426d847678c0c8476
#
_entry.id   832f0ae5f1cf4a9426d847678c0c8476
#
_cell.length_a   1.000
_cell.length_b   1.000
_cell.length_c   1.000
_cell.angle_alpha   90.00
_cell.angle_beta   90.00
_cell.angle_gamma   90.00
#
_symmetry.space_group_name_H-M   'P 1'
#
loop_
_entity.id
_entity.type
_entity.pdbx_description
1 polymer ?
#
loop_
_entity_poly.entity_id
_entity_poly.type
_entity_poly.pdbx_seq_one_letter_code
_entity_poly.pdbx_strand_id
1 'polypeptide(L)'
;RPPISRTREIIEILRMVFDAAVNDASSIPDYQGQHYQLSFEGLHPNFGPNVRPIPIWVASLRERLCELAGECADGFIGHSIWSRWWLEERALPALRRGAVRAGRDPSELQIQLWLTASIDADPAVAARRARGNVAFYASIPSYRSYFDAHGFGPLFDTLVEARRSLPLESCLDMVPLEAAKTFAICGTSDDVRQEIENIAEHANSICVKPPMWGIDLRDASEQAQQIDRLLFV
;
A
#
# COMPACT_ATOMS: atom_id res chain seq x y z
N ARG A 1 19.56 8.43 -2.38
CA ARG A 1 19.39 8.57 -0.91
C ARG A 1 18.80 7.26 -0.42
N PRO A 2 19.25 6.65 0.67
CA PRO A 2 18.75 5.36 1.15
C PRO A 2 17.41 5.53 1.90
N PRO A 3 16.25 5.28 1.26
CA PRO A 3 14.96 5.47 1.91
C PRO A 3 14.74 4.49 3.06
N ILE A 4 15.30 3.29 2.98
CA ILE A 4 15.10 2.22 3.98
C ILE A 4 15.71 2.59 5.34
N SER A 5 16.99 3.02 5.38
CA SER A 5 17.63 3.40 6.64
C SER A 5 16.98 4.62 7.29
N ARG A 6 16.52 5.58 6.48
CA ARG A 6 15.76 6.72 7.01
C ARG A 6 14.42 6.32 7.61
N THR A 7 13.68 5.44 6.92
CA THR A 7 12.41 4.95 7.44
C THR A 7 12.62 4.17 8.75
N ARG A 8 13.70 3.38 8.82
CA ARG A 8 14.08 2.68 10.06
C ARG A 8 14.28 3.65 11.22
N GLU A 9 15.12 4.68 11.02
CA GLU A 9 15.38 5.68 12.08
C GLU A 9 14.11 6.43 12.49
N ILE A 10 13.21 6.73 11.55
CA ILE A 10 11.92 7.34 11.88
C ILE A 10 11.08 6.39 12.76
N ILE A 11 11.04 5.10 12.46
CA ILE A 11 10.33 4.12 13.28
C ILE A 11 10.96 4.02 14.68
N GLU A 12 12.28 3.98 14.75
CA GLU A 12 13.02 3.96 16.03
C GLU A 12 12.72 5.20 16.88
N ILE A 13 12.74 6.38 16.27
CA ILE A 13 12.40 7.65 16.94
C ILE A 13 10.95 7.63 17.45
N LEU A 14 10.00 7.24 16.59
CA LEU A 14 8.59 7.16 16.97
C LEU A 14 8.39 6.15 18.12
N ARG A 15 9.03 4.98 18.03
CA ARG A 15 8.96 3.96 19.08
C ARG A 15 9.47 4.51 20.41
N MET A 16 10.63 5.14 20.41
CA MET A 16 11.23 5.76 21.60
C MET A 16 10.29 6.79 22.25
N VAL A 17 9.67 7.67 21.43
CA VAL A 17 8.72 8.68 21.93
C VAL A 17 7.44 8.03 22.47
N PHE A 18 6.90 7.03 21.76
CA PHE A 18 5.69 6.34 22.19
C PHE A 18 5.91 5.50 23.45
N ASP A 19 7.07 4.85 23.58
CA ASP A 19 7.44 4.10 24.77
C ASP A 19 7.60 5.03 25.99
N ALA A 20 8.19 6.20 25.80
CA ALA A 20 8.26 7.22 26.84
C ALA A 20 6.85 7.66 27.28
N ALA A 21 5.92 7.82 26.34
CA ALA A 21 4.54 8.18 26.65
C ALA A 21 3.79 7.08 27.40
N VAL A 22 3.96 5.83 26.99
CA VAL A 22 3.30 4.67 27.65
C VAL A 22 3.81 4.47 29.06
N ASN A 23 5.11 4.71 29.30
CA ASN A 23 5.74 4.54 30.61
C ASN A 23 5.68 5.79 31.48
N ASP A 24 4.94 6.85 31.08
CA ASP A 24 4.85 8.15 31.79
C ASP A 24 6.23 8.70 32.16
N ALA A 25 7.17 8.62 31.21
CA ALA A 25 8.53 9.02 31.43
C ALA A 25 8.64 10.54 31.61
N SER A 26 9.48 10.98 32.55
CA SER A 26 9.74 12.42 32.84
C SER A 26 10.61 13.09 31.76
N SER A 27 11.24 12.31 30.89
CA SER A 27 12.09 12.81 29.81
C SER A 27 12.08 11.83 28.64
N ILE A 28 12.37 12.33 27.44
CA ILE A 28 12.60 11.53 26.24
C ILE A 28 14.11 11.54 25.99
N PRO A 29 14.75 10.37 25.76
CA PRO A 29 16.17 10.31 25.41
C PRO A 29 16.48 11.02 24.10
N ASP A 30 17.67 11.60 23.97
CA ASP A 30 18.15 12.10 22.69
C ASP A 30 18.37 10.95 21.70
N TYR A 31 18.13 11.20 20.42
CA TYR A 31 18.35 10.23 19.36
C TYR A 31 19.56 10.63 18.51
N GLN A 32 20.49 9.70 18.33
CA GLN A 32 21.70 9.88 17.49
C GLN A 32 21.77 8.78 16.43
N GLY A 33 21.19 9.04 15.25
CA GLY A 33 21.22 8.16 14.12
C GLY A 33 22.17 8.61 13.01
N GLN A 34 22.20 7.85 11.93
CA GLN A 34 22.99 8.18 10.73
C GLN A 34 22.37 9.36 9.96
N HIS A 35 21.04 9.49 9.96
CA HIS A 35 20.28 10.46 9.18
C HIS A 35 19.61 11.53 10.03
N TYR A 36 19.26 11.20 11.26
CA TYR A 36 18.59 12.09 12.18
C TYR A 36 19.34 12.21 13.50
N GLN A 37 19.41 13.42 13.98
CA GLN A 37 19.92 13.73 15.31
C GLN A 37 18.89 14.65 15.97
N LEU A 38 18.32 14.19 17.07
CA LEU A 38 17.28 14.91 17.81
C LEU A 38 17.71 15.08 19.24
N SER A 39 17.59 16.30 19.78
CA SER A 39 17.69 16.55 21.18
C SER A 39 16.34 16.91 21.76
N PHE A 40 16.02 16.30 22.88
CA PHE A 40 14.84 16.58 23.67
C PHE A 40 15.21 17.31 24.97
N GLU A 41 16.42 17.84 25.07
CA GLU A 41 16.87 18.64 26.23
C GLU A 41 15.92 19.81 26.48
N GLY A 42 15.49 19.97 27.72
CA GLY A 42 14.54 21.02 28.11
C GLY A 42 13.08 20.75 27.73
N LEU A 43 12.77 19.66 27.02
CA LEU A 43 11.41 19.22 26.80
C LEU A 43 10.91 18.44 28.03
N HIS A 44 9.85 18.93 28.62
CA HIS A 44 9.16 18.25 29.73
C HIS A 44 7.86 17.65 29.21
N PRO A 45 7.88 16.37 28.77
CA PRO A 45 6.69 15.74 28.23
C PRO A 45 5.62 15.61 29.33
N ASN A 46 4.38 15.89 28.96
CA ASN A 46 3.22 15.64 29.81
C ASN A 46 2.25 14.76 29.01
N PHE A 47 2.44 13.45 29.09
CA PHE A 47 1.64 12.49 28.34
C PHE A 47 0.28 12.21 28.99
N GLY A 48 0.13 12.52 30.28
CA GLY A 48 -1.08 12.19 31.05
C GLY A 48 -1.20 10.70 31.38
N PRO A 49 -2.18 10.36 32.19
CA PRO A 49 -2.38 8.97 32.59
C PRO A 49 -2.97 8.10 31.49
N ASN A 50 -2.66 6.80 31.52
CA ASN A 50 -3.29 5.76 30.68
C ASN A 50 -3.04 5.87 29.17
N VAL A 51 -1.86 6.31 28.76
CA VAL A 51 -1.45 6.22 27.35
C VAL A 51 -1.33 4.74 26.98
N ARG A 52 -2.02 4.34 25.91
CA ARG A 52 -1.94 2.99 25.38
C ARG A 52 -0.80 2.89 24.36
N PRO A 53 -0.20 1.70 24.17
CA PRO A 53 0.75 1.49 23.08
C PRO A 53 0.19 1.94 21.74
N ILE A 54 0.97 2.74 21.01
CA ILE A 54 0.59 3.26 19.69
C ILE A 54 1.26 2.41 18.64
N PRO A 55 0.51 1.63 17.83
CA PRO A 55 1.08 0.79 16.80
C PRO A 55 1.61 1.62 15.63
N ILE A 56 2.77 1.22 15.11
CA ILE A 56 3.40 1.84 13.93
C ILE A 56 3.16 0.95 12.73
N TRP A 57 2.50 1.50 11.72
CA TRP A 57 2.22 0.81 10.47
C TRP A 57 3.03 1.38 9.32
N VAL A 58 3.56 0.50 8.47
CA VAL A 58 4.35 0.90 7.30
C VAL A 58 3.59 0.56 6.02
N ALA A 59 3.30 1.59 5.22
CA ALA A 59 2.74 1.41 3.89
C ALA A 59 3.85 1.18 2.86
N SER A 60 3.73 0.15 2.03
CA SER A 60 4.74 -0.16 1.03
C SER A 60 4.20 -0.89 -0.19
N LEU A 61 4.93 -0.74 -1.30
CA LEU A 61 4.79 -1.53 -2.51
C LEU A 61 6.01 -2.44 -2.72
N ARG A 62 7.21 -1.99 -2.36
CA ARG A 62 8.48 -2.63 -2.73
C ARG A 62 8.97 -3.60 -1.68
N GLU A 63 9.53 -4.73 -2.11
CA GLU A 63 10.03 -5.82 -1.25
C GLU A 63 10.93 -5.35 -0.10
N ARG A 64 11.90 -4.47 -0.37
CA ARG A 64 12.83 -4.02 0.69
C ARG A 64 12.14 -3.23 1.80
N LEU A 65 11.09 -2.48 1.49
CA LEU A 65 10.32 -1.76 2.49
C LEU A 65 9.31 -2.69 3.17
N CYS A 66 8.78 -3.71 2.46
CA CYS A 66 8.02 -4.79 3.08
C CYS A 66 8.88 -5.55 4.09
N GLU A 67 10.13 -5.86 3.72
CA GLU A 67 11.08 -6.53 4.62
C GLU A 67 11.36 -5.69 5.87
N LEU A 68 11.57 -4.38 5.74
CA LEU A 68 11.69 -3.47 6.87
C LEU A 68 10.42 -3.43 7.74
N ALA A 69 9.23 -3.45 7.14
CA ALA A 69 7.98 -3.49 7.88
C ALA A 69 7.91 -4.75 8.76
N GLY A 70 8.23 -5.91 8.20
CA GLY A 70 8.31 -7.16 8.96
C GLY A 70 9.32 -7.09 10.10
N GLU A 71 10.45 -6.41 9.88
CA GLU A 71 11.53 -6.29 10.86
C GLU A 71 11.15 -5.44 12.08
N CYS A 72 10.46 -4.31 11.90
CA CYS A 72 10.31 -3.31 12.98
C CYS A 72 8.92 -2.65 13.10
N ALA A 73 7.96 -2.92 12.22
CA ALA A 73 6.62 -2.36 12.33
C ALA A 73 5.65 -3.30 13.06
N ASP A 74 4.56 -2.75 13.60
CA ASP A 74 3.47 -3.53 14.19
C ASP A 74 2.46 -3.96 13.14
N GLY A 75 2.36 -3.19 12.06
CA GLY A 75 1.47 -3.50 10.95
C GLY A 75 2.03 -3.05 9.60
N PHE A 76 1.42 -3.59 8.58
CA PHE A 76 1.76 -3.35 7.20
C PHE A 76 0.53 -2.96 6.39
N ILE A 77 0.65 -1.94 5.53
CA ILE A 77 -0.41 -1.52 4.62
C ILE A 77 0.04 -1.77 3.18
N GLY A 78 -0.67 -2.64 2.49
CA GLY A 78 -0.46 -2.92 1.08
C GLY A 78 -0.99 -1.81 0.18
N HIS A 79 -0.35 -1.64 -0.96
CA HIS A 79 -0.68 -0.59 -1.92
C HIS A 79 -1.85 -1.00 -2.83
N SER A 80 -2.72 -0.07 -3.21
CA SER A 80 -3.93 -0.33 -3.99
C SER A 80 -3.73 -0.72 -5.46
N ILE A 81 -2.49 -0.76 -5.94
CA ILE A 81 -2.13 -1.25 -7.28
C ILE A 81 -1.48 -2.65 -7.23
N TRP A 82 -1.58 -3.36 -6.13
CA TRP A 82 -0.99 -4.68 -6.03
C TRP A 82 -1.70 -5.69 -6.92
N SER A 83 -0.91 -6.57 -7.52
CA SER A 83 -1.39 -7.82 -8.09
C SER A 83 -1.33 -8.91 -7.03
N ARG A 84 -2.18 -9.93 -7.15
CA ARG A 84 -2.15 -11.12 -6.31
C ARG A 84 -0.78 -11.80 -6.36
N TRP A 85 -0.21 -11.97 -7.57
CA TRP A 85 1.13 -12.53 -7.75
C TRP A 85 2.20 -11.76 -6.95
N TRP A 86 2.17 -10.40 -6.98
CA TRP A 86 3.12 -9.61 -6.23
C TRP A 86 2.95 -9.77 -4.72
N LEU A 87 1.72 -9.86 -4.25
CA LEU A 87 1.42 -10.11 -2.85
C LEU A 87 2.02 -11.45 -2.40
N GLU A 88 1.67 -12.53 -3.10
CA GLU A 88 2.02 -13.90 -2.70
C GLU A 88 3.52 -14.20 -2.89
N GLU A 89 4.10 -13.78 -4.01
CA GLU A 89 5.47 -14.17 -4.41
C GLU A 89 6.55 -13.18 -3.96
N ARG A 90 6.18 -11.95 -3.60
CA ARG A 90 7.14 -10.90 -3.29
C ARG A 90 6.92 -10.27 -1.91
N ALA A 91 5.74 -9.71 -1.66
CA ALA A 91 5.51 -8.90 -0.48
C ALA A 91 5.42 -9.74 0.81
N LEU A 92 4.57 -10.77 0.83
CA LEU A 92 4.43 -11.67 2.00
C LEU A 92 5.73 -12.39 2.36
N PRO A 93 6.48 -12.97 1.38
CA PRO A 93 7.80 -13.53 1.70
C PRO A 93 8.79 -12.50 2.25
N ALA A 94 8.76 -11.25 1.75
CA ALA A 94 9.63 -10.18 2.25
C ALA A 94 9.28 -9.79 3.69
N LEU A 95 8.01 -9.63 4.01
CA LEU A 95 7.52 -9.37 5.37
C LEU A 95 7.99 -10.47 6.34
N ARG A 96 7.80 -11.74 5.96
CA ARG A 96 8.23 -12.90 6.76
C ARG A 96 9.76 -12.90 6.97
N ARG A 97 10.54 -12.68 5.92
CA ARG A 97 12.01 -12.60 6.05
C ARG A 97 12.46 -11.52 7.04
N GLY A 98 11.81 -10.34 6.96
CA GLY A 98 12.09 -9.24 7.88
C GLY A 98 11.79 -9.60 9.34
N ALA A 99 10.61 -10.16 9.61
CA ALA A 99 10.21 -10.59 10.94
C ALA A 99 11.17 -11.66 11.51
N VAL A 100 11.43 -12.72 10.75
CA VAL A 100 12.34 -13.79 11.18
C VAL A 100 13.75 -13.27 11.46
N ARG A 101 14.28 -12.38 10.61
CA ARG A 101 15.60 -11.77 10.83
C ARG A 101 15.67 -10.96 12.13
N ALA A 102 14.58 -10.34 12.52
CA ALA A 102 14.46 -9.59 13.77
C ALA A 102 14.10 -10.46 14.99
N GLY A 103 13.98 -11.77 14.81
CA GLY A 103 13.59 -12.70 15.89
C GLY A 103 12.12 -12.57 16.30
N ARG A 104 11.26 -12.03 15.42
CA ARG A 104 9.82 -11.83 15.64
C ARG A 104 9.02 -12.96 15.00
N ASP A 105 7.86 -13.27 15.57
CA ASP A 105 6.90 -14.17 14.94
C ASP A 105 6.20 -13.42 13.80
N PRO A 106 6.29 -13.90 12.54
CA PRO A 106 5.60 -13.29 11.42
C PRO A 106 4.07 -13.26 11.55
N SER A 107 3.48 -14.13 12.37
CA SER A 107 2.03 -14.19 12.59
C SER A 107 1.49 -13.04 13.45
N GLU A 108 2.35 -12.34 14.19
CA GLU A 108 1.98 -11.18 14.99
C GLU A 108 1.83 -9.90 14.16
N LEU A 109 2.38 -9.89 12.93
CA LEU A 109 2.31 -8.72 12.06
C LEU A 109 0.88 -8.53 11.55
N GLN A 110 0.31 -7.39 11.84
CA GLN A 110 -1.01 -7.02 11.31
C GLN A 110 -0.88 -6.58 9.85
N ILE A 111 -1.68 -7.18 8.96
CA ILE A 111 -1.66 -6.90 7.53
C ILE A 111 -2.99 -6.28 7.11
N GLN A 112 -2.95 -5.09 6.56
CA GLN A 112 -4.06 -4.46 5.86
C GLN A 112 -3.75 -4.35 4.37
N LEU A 113 -4.66 -4.77 3.52
CA LEU A 113 -4.53 -4.65 2.07
C LEU A 113 -5.51 -3.63 1.51
N TRP A 114 -5.00 -2.76 0.66
CA TRP A 114 -5.82 -1.85 -0.12
C TRP A 114 -5.97 -2.44 -1.52
N LEU A 115 -7.21 -2.63 -1.96
CA LEU A 115 -7.54 -3.23 -3.24
C LEU A 115 -8.33 -2.22 -4.08
N THR A 116 -8.10 -2.24 -5.38
CA THR A 116 -8.97 -1.55 -6.34
C THR A 116 -9.87 -2.58 -6.99
N ALA A 117 -11.18 -2.39 -6.93
CA ALA A 117 -12.15 -3.26 -7.57
C ALA A 117 -13.08 -2.48 -8.51
N SER A 118 -13.40 -3.08 -9.66
CA SER A 118 -14.36 -2.56 -10.62
C SER A 118 -15.34 -3.64 -11.01
N ILE A 119 -16.63 -3.37 -10.81
CA ILE A 119 -17.72 -4.34 -11.00
C ILE A 119 -18.54 -3.96 -12.22
N ASP A 120 -18.75 -4.91 -13.13
CA ASP A 120 -19.67 -4.78 -14.25
C ASP A 120 -20.13 -6.16 -14.73
N ALA A 121 -21.32 -6.26 -15.32
CA ALA A 121 -21.79 -7.49 -15.94
C ALA A 121 -20.90 -7.91 -17.13
N ASP A 122 -20.26 -6.94 -17.80
CA ASP A 122 -19.22 -7.17 -18.80
C ASP A 122 -17.83 -6.93 -18.17
N PRO A 123 -17.01 -7.98 -17.95
CA PRO A 123 -15.67 -7.84 -17.40
C PRO A 123 -14.74 -6.93 -18.20
N ALA A 124 -15.00 -6.73 -19.51
CA ALA A 124 -14.23 -5.79 -20.30
C ALA A 124 -14.59 -4.34 -19.99
N VAL A 125 -15.83 -4.06 -19.63
CA VAL A 125 -16.26 -2.72 -19.12
C VAL A 125 -15.61 -2.45 -17.77
N ALA A 126 -15.65 -3.42 -16.86
CA ALA A 126 -14.98 -3.32 -15.57
C ALA A 126 -13.49 -2.99 -15.73
N ALA A 127 -12.79 -3.73 -16.59
CA ALA A 127 -11.37 -3.51 -16.85
C ALA A 127 -11.08 -2.14 -17.52
N ARG A 128 -11.95 -1.67 -18.42
CA ARG A 128 -11.81 -0.32 -19.01
C ARG A 128 -11.83 0.78 -17.96
N ARG A 129 -12.73 0.70 -16.95
CA ARG A 129 -12.76 1.65 -15.84
C ARG A 129 -11.47 1.67 -15.03
N ALA A 130 -10.81 0.53 -14.86
CA ALA A 130 -9.58 0.41 -14.07
C ALA A 130 -8.33 0.93 -14.80
N ARG A 131 -8.39 1.20 -16.12
CA ARG A 131 -7.25 1.70 -16.92
C ARG A 131 -6.62 2.97 -16.34
N GLY A 132 -7.44 3.88 -15.81
CA GLY A 132 -6.96 5.14 -15.25
C GLY A 132 -6.01 4.95 -14.07
N ASN A 133 -6.24 3.96 -13.22
CA ASN A 133 -5.32 3.64 -12.13
C ASN A 133 -3.95 3.21 -12.67
N VAL A 134 -3.92 2.37 -13.69
CA VAL A 134 -2.67 1.92 -14.32
C VAL A 134 -1.95 3.10 -14.97
N ALA A 135 -2.65 3.90 -15.78
CA ALA A 135 -2.09 5.07 -16.45
C ALA A 135 -1.52 6.09 -15.47
N PHE A 136 -2.18 6.30 -14.32
CA PHE A 136 -1.70 7.18 -13.27
C PHE A 136 -0.40 6.67 -12.66
N TYR A 137 -0.35 5.43 -12.17
CA TYR A 137 0.84 4.89 -11.51
C TYR A 137 1.98 4.61 -12.48
N ALA A 138 1.70 4.17 -13.72
CA ALA A 138 2.72 3.98 -14.73
C ALA A 138 3.37 5.29 -15.21
N SER A 139 2.80 6.45 -14.89
CA SER A 139 3.44 7.75 -15.20
C SER A 139 4.39 8.26 -14.11
N ILE A 140 4.55 7.53 -13.01
CA ILE A 140 5.36 7.93 -11.85
C ILE A 140 6.68 7.13 -11.83
N PRO A 141 7.87 7.75 -12.02
CA PRO A 141 9.14 7.04 -12.19
C PRO A 141 9.47 6.00 -11.10
N SER A 142 9.02 6.24 -9.87
CA SER A 142 9.28 5.32 -8.76
C SER A 142 8.58 3.97 -8.89
N TYR A 143 7.60 3.81 -9.77
CA TYR A 143 6.90 2.54 -10.00
C TYR A 143 7.51 1.70 -11.13
N ARG A 144 8.51 2.21 -11.86
CA ARG A 144 9.11 1.53 -13.02
C ARG A 144 9.45 0.07 -12.75
N SER A 145 10.19 -0.19 -11.68
CA SER A 145 10.61 -1.55 -11.34
C SER A 145 9.46 -2.50 -11.00
N TYR A 146 8.34 -1.96 -10.51
CA TYR A 146 7.14 -2.72 -10.25
C TYR A 146 6.45 -3.17 -11.55
N PHE A 147 6.31 -2.24 -12.51
CA PHE A 147 5.78 -2.56 -13.83
C PHE A 147 6.69 -3.50 -14.62
N ASP A 148 8.02 -3.35 -14.49
CA ASP A 148 8.98 -4.27 -15.10
C ASP A 148 8.82 -5.70 -14.60
N ALA A 149 8.64 -5.88 -13.31
CA ALA A 149 8.46 -7.19 -12.70
C ALA A 149 7.21 -7.93 -13.21
N HIS A 150 6.21 -7.18 -13.70
CA HIS A 150 4.99 -7.72 -14.30
C HIS A 150 5.03 -7.81 -15.83
N GLY A 151 6.16 -7.49 -16.46
CA GLY A 151 6.29 -7.49 -17.91
C GLY A 151 5.73 -6.25 -18.62
N PHE A 152 5.28 -5.25 -17.87
CA PHE A 152 4.70 -4.01 -18.41
C PHE A 152 5.69 -2.84 -18.51
N GLY A 153 6.99 -3.11 -18.54
CA GLY A 153 8.02 -2.10 -18.71
C GLY A 153 7.85 -1.23 -19.96
N PRO A 154 7.63 -1.81 -21.16
CA PRO A 154 7.38 -1.04 -22.38
C PRO A 154 6.13 -0.14 -22.28
N LEU A 155 5.04 -0.63 -21.67
CA LEU A 155 3.85 0.16 -21.40
C LEU A 155 4.18 1.36 -20.49
N PHE A 156 4.97 1.13 -19.44
CA PHE A 156 5.40 2.19 -18.54
C PHE A 156 6.15 3.30 -19.29
N ASP A 157 7.12 2.95 -20.15
CA ASP A 157 7.88 3.92 -20.94
C ASP A 157 6.98 4.73 -21.88
N THR A 158 6.03 4.05 -22.54
CA THR A 158 5.04 4.69 -23.40
C THR A 158 4.19 5.70 -22.64
N LEU A 159 3.70 5.34 -21.45
CA LEU A 159 2.87 6.21 -20.64
C LEU A 159 3.65 7.38 -20.03
N VAL A 160 4.89 7.17 -19.59
CA VAL A 160 5.75 8.26 -19.13
C VAL A 160 5.97 9.29 -20.21
N GLU A 161 6.24 8.87 -21.46
CA GLU A 161 6.42 9.78 -22.57
C GLU A 161 5.13 10.52 -22.94
N ALA A 162 4.01 9.79 -23.06
CA ALA A 162 2.71 10.37 -23.38
C ALA A 162 2.28 11.42 -22.33
N ARG A 163 2.49 11.14 -21.04
CA ARG A 163 2.11 12.02 -19.94
C ARG A 163 2.91 13.33 -19.85
N ARG A 164 3.97 13.49 -20.63
CA ARG A 164 4.69 14.76 -20.74
C ARG A 164 3.87 15.84 -21.46
N SER A 165 2.98 15.43 -22.35
CA SER A 165 2.20 16.35 -23.20
C SER A 165 0.70 16.09 -23.19
N LEU A 166 0.24 14.93 -22.76
CA LEU A 166 -1.17 14.55 -22.76
C LEU A 166 -1.76 14.51 -21.35
N PRO A 167 -3.02 14.89 -21.16
CA PRO A 167 -3.75 14.65 -19.91
C PRO A 167 -3.98 13.15 -19.70
N LEU A 168 -4.28 12.75 -18.47
CA LEU A 168 -4.44 11.35 -18.09
C LEU A 168 -5.51 10.64 -18.93
N GLU A 169 -6.61 11.33 -19.15
CA GLU A 169 -7.78 10.83 -19.88
C GLU A 169 -7.45 10.42 -21.31
N SER A 170 -6.51 11.13 -21.94
CA SER A 170 -6.03 10.80 -23.29
C SER A 170 -5.08 9.59 -23.34
N CYS A 171 -4.62 9.11 -22.19
CA CYS A 171 -3.70 7.96 -22.09
C CYS A 171 -4.43 6.65 -21.76
N LEU A 172 -5.73 6.68 -21.47
CA LEU A 172 -6.46 5.50 -20.99
C LEU A 172 -6.47 4.37 -22.02
N ASP A 173 -6.67 4.68 -23.30
CA ASP A 173 -6.71 3.69 -24.37
C ASP A 173 -5.33 3.09 -24.70
N MET A 174 -4.24 3.69 -24.20
CA MET A 174 -2.90 3.11 -24.28
C MET A 174 -2.72 1.94 -23.30
N VAL A 175 -3.57 1.81 -22.29
CA VAL A 175 -3.49 0.76 -21.28
C VAL A 175 -4.24 -0.48 -21.78
N PRO A 176 -3.56 -1.62 -22.01
CA PRO A 176 -4.22 -2.87 -22.35
C PRO A 176 -5.16 -3.34 -21.23
N LEU A 177 -6.25 -4.02 -21.58
CA LEU A 177 -7.17 -4.58 -20.57
C LEU A 177 -6.48 -5.60 -19.66
N GLU A 178 -5.49 -6.31 -20.16
CA GLU A 178 -4.66 -7.22 -19.37
C GLU A 178 -3.92 -6.49 -18.23
N ALA A 179 -3.29 -5.36 -18.53
CA ALA A 179 -2.63 -4.56 -17.51
C ALA A 179 -3.66 -4.04 -16.47
N ALA A 180 -4.83 -3.59 -16.91
CA ALA A 180 -5.89 -3.17 -15.99
C ALA A 180 -6.32 -4.31 -15.06
N LYS A 181 -6.54 -5.51 -15.57
CA LYS A 181 -6.91 -6.71 -14.80
C LYS A 181 -5.78 -7.22 -13.90
N THR A 182 -4.52 -6.97 -14.25
CA THR A 182 -3.38 -7.35 -13.41
C THR A 182 -3.32 -6.51 -12.13
N PHE A 183 -3.66 -5.23 -12.22
CA PHE A 183 -3.49 -4.27 -11.12
C PHE A 183 -4.80 -3.81 -10.47
N ALA A 184 -5.92 -4.38 -10.87
CA ALA A 184 -7.22 -4.17 -10.24
C ALA A 184 -8.09 -5.43 -10.39
N ILE A 185 -8.95 -5.69 -9.42
CA ILE A 185 -9.92 -6.76 -9.47
C ILE A 185 -11.08 -6.29 -10.35
N CYS A 186 -11.25 -6.92 -11.52
CA CYS A 186 -12.21 -6.49 -12.52
C CYS A 186 -13.07 -7.67 -12.97
N GLY A 187 -14.39 -7.57 -12.85
CA GLY A 187 -15.30 -8.62 -13.27
C GLY A 187 -16.74 -8.41 -12.83
N THR A 188 -17.50 -9.48 -12.86
CA THR A 188 -18.85 -9.52 -12.27
C THR A 188 -18.77 -9.44 -10.74
N SER A 189 -19.90 -9.25 -10.08
CA SER A 189 -19.96 -9.26 -8.62
C SER A 189 -19.38 -10.54 -8.02
N ASP A 190 -19.68 -11.69 -8.64
CA ASP A 190 -19.19 -12.99 -8.14
C ASP A 190 -17.67 -13.13 -8.35
N ASP A 191 -17.14 -12.71 -9.51
CA ASP A 191 -15.70 -12.72 -9.77
C ASP A 191 -14.93 -11.85 -8.76
N VAL A 192 -15.45 -10.65 -8.51
CA VAL A 192 -14.84 -9.68 -7.59
C VAL A 192 -14.92 -10.19 -6.15
N ARG A 193 -16.04 -10.75 -5.72
CA ARG A 193 -16.19 -11.36 -4.39
C ARG A 193 -15.18 -12.47 -4.18
N GLN A 194 -15.12 -13.41 -5.11
CA GLN A 194 -14.22 -14.56 -5.01
C GLN A 194 -12.75 -14.14 -4.92
N GLU A 195 -12.34 -13.16 -5.73
CA GLU A 195 -10.95 -12.70 -5.69
C GLU A 195 -10.63 -11.92 -4.41
N ILE A 196 -11.58 -11.14 -3.88
CA ILE A 196 -11.42 -10.49 -2.58
C ILE A 196 -11.29 -11.54 -1.46
N GLU A 197 -12.12 -12.60 -1.46
CA GLU A 197 -12.04 -13.68 -0.49
C GLU A 197 -10.68 -14.39 -0.54
N ASN A 198 -10.18 -14.71 -1.74
CA ASN A 198 -8.85 -15.32 -1.91
C ASN A 198 -7.72 -14.44 -1.34
N ILE A 199 -7.80 -13.12 -1.55
CA ILE A 199 -6.80 -12.18 -1.04
C ILE A 199 -6.95 -11.98 0.47
N ALA A 200 -8.19 -12.05 1.00
CA ALA A 200 -8.48 -11.88 2.42
C ALA A 200 -7.81 -12.92 3.31
N GLU A 201 -7.53 -14.12 2.79
CA GLU A 201 -6.80 -15.15 3.52
C GLU A 201 -5.39 -14.69 3.97
N HIS A 202 -4.85 -13.65 3.34
CA HIS A 202 -3.51 -13.12 3.59
C HIS A 202 -3.50 -11.86 4.48
N ALA A 203 -4.67 -11.38 4.93
CA ALA A 203 -4.78 -10.11 5.63
C ALA A 203 -5.69 -10.16 6.86
N ASN A 204 -5.40 -9.29 7.84
CA ASN A 204 -6.27 -9.07 8.99
C ASN A 204 -7.42 -8.10 8.67
N SER A 205 -7.20 -7.24 7.67
CA SER A 205 -8.21 -6.30 7.18
C SER A 205 -7.99 -5.93 5.72
N ILE A 206 -9.09 -5.59 5.05
CA ILE A 206 -9.07 -5.17 3.65
C ILE A 206 -9.80 -3.84 3.51
N CYS A 207 -9.25 -2.94 2.70
CA CYS A 207 -9.89 -1.73 2.23
C CYS A 207 -10.10 -1.85 0.72
N VAL A 208 -11.34 -1.98 0.27
CA VAL A 208 -11.67 -2.04 -1.16
C VAL A 208 -12.19 -0.69 -1.62
N LYS A 209 -11.66 -0.19 -2.71
CA LYS A 209 -12.06 1.09 -3.30
C LYS A 209 -12.35 0.93 -4.79
N PRO A 210 -13.22 1.79 -5.36
CA PRO A 210 -13.40 1.86 -6.81
C PRO A 210 -12.14 2.42 -7.50
N PRO A 211 -12.02 2.27 -8.83
CA PRO A 211 -11.10 3.08 -9.61
C PRO A 211 -11.35 4.57 -9.36
N MET A 212 -10.27 5.35 -9.21
CA MET A 212 -10.36 6.78 -8.85
C MET A 212 -9.84 7.71 -9.96
N TRP A 213 -9.16 7.15 -10.96
CA TRP A 213 -8.48 7.92 -11.99
C TRP A 213 -9.09 7.60 -13.37
N GLY A 214 -9.32 8.67 -14.15
CA GLY A 214 -9.85 8.52 -15.51
C GLY A 214 -11.30 8.06 -15.61
N ILE A 215 -12.06 8.21 -14.52
CA ILE A 215 -13.52 8.02 -14.48
C ILE A 215 -14.15 9.27 -13.86
N ASP A 216 -15.42 9.53 -14.15
CA ASP A 216 -16.12 10.62 -13.49
C ASP A 216 -16.53 10.29 -12.05
N LEU A 217 -16.86 11.32 -11.27
CA LEU A 217 -17.22 11.15 -9.85
C LEU A 217 -18.52 10.37 -9.64
N ARG A 218 -19.43 10.41 -10.60
CA ARG A 218 -20.69 9.67 -10.53
C ARG A 218 -20.40 8.17 -10.68
N ASP A 219 -19.65 7.80 -11.72
CA ASP A 219 -19.23 6.40 -11.94
C ASP A 219 -18.45 5.87 -10.72
N ALA A 220 -17.53 6.66 -10.17
CA ALA A 220 -16.79 6.28 -8.96
C ALA A 220 -17.71 6.04 -7.77
N SER A 221 -18.72 6.90 -7.58
CA SER A 221 -19.71 6.75 -6.50
C SER A 221 -20.61 5.54 -6.70
N GLU A 222 -21.07 5.28 -7.92
CA GLU A 222 -21.86 4.09 -8.25
C GLU A 222 -21.07 2.81 -8.01
N GLN A 223 -19.79 2.78 -8.39
CA GLN A 223 -18.89 1.65 -8.12
C GLN A 223 -18.65 1.46 -6.62
N ALA A 224 -18.46 2.53 -5.84
CA ALA A 224 -18.33 2.44 -4.39
C ALA A 224 -19.57 1.81 -3.75
N GLN A 225 -20.77 2.24 -4.16
CA GLN A 225 -22.02 1.64 -3.67
C GLN A 225 -22.18 0.17 -4.06
N GLN A 226 -21.70 -0.24 -5.24
CA GLN A 226 -21.72 -1.65 -5.64
C GLN A 226 -20.77 -2.48 -4.78
N ILE A 227 -19.57 -1.96 -4.49
CA ILE A 227 -18.59 -2.59 -3.61
C ILE A 227 -19.16 -2.73 -2.19
N ASP A 228 -19.78 -1.68 -1.65
CA ASP A 228 -20.40 -1.71 -0.31
C ASP A 228 -21.49 -2.78 -0.23
N ARG A 229 -22.37 -2.87 -1.23
CA ARG A 229 -23.39 -3.93 -1.29
C ARG A 229 -22.75 -5.32 -1.40
N LEU A 230 -21.62 -5.45 -2.09
CA LEU A 230 -20.94 -6.73 -2.22
C LEU A 230 -20.36 -7.22 -0.90
N LEU A 231 -19.84 -6.32 -0.07
CA LEU A 231 -19.07 -6.64 1.13
C LEU A 231 -19.94 -6.68 2.42
N PHE A 232 -21.05 -5.94 2.47
CA PHE A 232 -21.79 -5.70 3.70
C PHE A 232 -23.28 -6.15 3.63
N VAL A 233 -23.68 -6.86 2.60
CA VAL A 233 -24.98 -7.53 2.47
C VAL A 233 -24.76 -9.02 2.35
#